data_a310752ea81763cc76e78e77b26a9e01
#
_entry.id   a310752ea81763cc76e78e77b26a9e01
#
_cell.length_a   1.000
_cell.length_b   1.000
_cell.length_c   1.000
_cell.angle_alpha   90.00
_cell.angle_beta   90.00
_cell.angle_gamma   90.00
#
_symmetry.space_group_name_H-M   'P 1'
#
loop_
_entity.id
_entity.type
_entity.pdbx_description
1 polymer ?
#
loop_
_entity_poly.entity_id
_entity_poly.type
_entity_poly.pdbx_seq_one_letter_code
_entity_poly.pdbx_strand_id
1 'polypeptide(L)'
;LLFDLMRGHMDELLAALIPKGIAGAEAAPIERLERFVRFHIHFHLERPDAVFVSYMELRNLGPENFAVIEGLRRRYEDHLETILKAGAADGSFAVPDSKIATLAVIAMLTGVTTWYRSGGRLSGEDVAGLYWEMVRRAVSA
;
A
#
# COMPACT_ATOMS: atom_id res chain seq x y z
N LEU A 1 -0.98 23.62 6.44
CA LEU A 1 -1.31 22.62 7.47
C LEU A 1 -1.76 21.29 6.87
N LEU A 2 -2.79 21.35 6.02
CA LEU A 2 -3.33 20.14 5.36
C LEU A 2 -2.26 19.45 4.50
N PHE A 3 -1.56 20.22 3.69
CA PHE A 3 -0.48 19.70 2.85
C PHE A 3 0.63 19.06 3.69
N ASP A 4 1.01 19.70 4.80
CA ASP A 4 2.07 19.17 5.67
C ASP A 4 1.69 17.83 6.30
N LEU A 5 0.44 17.67 6.69
CA LEU A 5 -0.08 16.40 7.22
C LEU A 5 -0.02 15.29 6.17
N MET A 6 -0.44 15.60 4.95
CA MET A 6 -0.46 14.63 3.86
C MET A 6 0.96 14.26 3.42
N ARG A 7 1.85 15.25 3.34
CA ARG A 7 3.24 15.01 2.99
C ARG A 7 3.94 14.18 4.06
N GLY A 8 3.74 14.52 5.33
CA GLY A 8 4.32 13.77 6.45
C GLY A 8 3.88 12.30 6.44
N HIS A 9 2.62 12.05 6.15
CA HIS A 9 2.10 10.69 6.03
C HIS A 9 2.82 9.92 4.90
N MET A 10 2.96 10.53 3.73
CA MET A 10 3.65 9.90 2.60
C MET A 10 5.14 9.70 2.87
N ASP A 11 5.79 10.67 3.51
CA ASP A 11 7.21 10.55 3.86
C ASP A 11 7.45 9.39 4.83
N GLU A 12 6.61 9.24 5.85
CA GLU A 12 6.70 8.10 6.79
C GLU A 12 6.45 6.77 6.08
N LEU A 13 5.45 6.74 5.21
CA LEU A 13 5.10 5.54 4.45
C LEU A 13 6.26 5.09 3.57
N LEU A 14 6.85 6.00 2.81
CA LEU A 14 7.98 5.70 1.93
C LEU A 14 9.23 5.33 2.72
N ALA A 15 9.50 6.02 3.83
CA ALA A 15 10.68 5.77 4.65
C ALA A 15 10.68 4.37 5.29
N ALA A 16 9.54 3.74 5.45
CA ALA A 16 9.43 2.43 6.07
C ALA A 16 9.73 1.27 5.11
N LEU A 17 9.74 1.50 3.80
CA LEU A 17 9.81 0.42 2.81
C LEU A 17 11.13 -0.38 2.86
N ILE A 18 12.26 0.29 3.03
CA ILE A 18 13.55 -0.39 3.11
C ILE A 18 13.71 -1.13 4.46
N PRO A 19 13.49 -0.49 5.62
CA PRO A 19 13.56 -1.20 6.89
C PRO A 19 12.63 -2.41 7.02
N LYS A 20 11.48 -2.36 6.36
CA LYS A 20 10.50 -3.47 6.38
C LYS A 20 10.84 -4.59 5.38
N GLY A 21 11.91 -4.45 4.61
CA GLY A 21 12.31 -5.45 3.65
C GLY A 21 11.41 -5.53 2.41
N ILE A 22 10.76 -4.44 2.07
CA ILE A 22 9.86 -4.35 0.92
C ILE A 22 10.62 -3.83 -0.29
N ALA A 23 11.36 -2.73 -0.14
CA ALA A 23 12.19 -2.15 -1.19
C ALA A 23 13.66 -2.46 -0.92
N GLY A 24 14.44 -2.69 -1.99
CA GLY A 24 15.87 -2.95 -1.91
C GLY A 24 16.24 -4.29 -1.28
N ALA A 25 15.29 -5.18 -1.06
CA ALA A 25 15.54 -6.50 -0.47
C ALA A 25 15.81 -7.55 -1.55
N GLU A 26 16.62 -8.54 -1.20
CA GLU A 26 16.91 -9.68 -2.08
C GLU A 26 15.92 -10.83 -1.92
N ALA A 27 14.92 -10.68 -1.08
CA ALA A 27 13.90 -11.70 -0.86
C ALA A 27 13.07 -11.95 -2.12
N ALA A 28 12.49 -13.15 -2.20
CA ALA A 28 11.63 -13.53 -3.32
C ALA A 28 10.43 -12.57 -3.47
N PRO A 29 9.92 -12.36 -4.70
CA PRO A 29 8.78 -11.47 -4.91
C PRO A 29 7.57 -11.77 -4.01
N ILE A 30 7.26 -13.04 -3.79
CA ILE A 30 6.12 -13.44 -2.93
C ILE A 30 6.32 -12.98 -1.48
N GLU A 31 7.54 -13.06 -0.96
CA GLU A 31 7.84 -12.63 0.41
C GLU A 31 7.76 -11.12 0.54
N ARG A 32 8.28 -10.40 -0.45
CA ARG A 32 8.22 -8.94 -0.49
C ARG A 32 6.79 -8.46 -0.62
N LEU A 33 5.97 -9.14 -1.41
CA LEU A 33 4.55 -8.83 -1.56
C LEU A 33 3.81 -9.03 -0.23
N GLU A 34 4.05 -10.13 0.46
CA GLU A 34 3.43 -10.37 1.77
C GLU A 34 3.79 -9.26 2.76
N ARG A 35 5.06 -8.87 2.82
CA ARG A 35 5.53 -7.78 3.67
C ARG A 35 4.83 -6.47 3.33
N PHE A 36 4.66 -6.18 2.04
CA PHE A 36 3.95 -4.98 1.59
C PHE A 36 2.48 -5.01 2.06
N VAL A 37 1.77 -6.10 1.83
CA VAL A 37 0.35 -6.23 2.19
C VAL A 37 0.16 -6.01 3.69
N ARG A 38 0.92 -6.72 4.51
CA ARG A 38 0.80 -6.63 5.97
C ARG A 38 1.20 -5.25 6.48
N PHE A 39 2.28 -4.69 5.96
CA PHE A 39 2.73 -3.36 6.32
C PHE A 39 1.69 -2.29 5.97
N HIS A 40 1.17 -2.32 4.75
CA HIS A 40 0.21 -1.32 4.29
C HIS A 40 -1.04 -1.30 5.17
N ILE A 41 -1.58 -2.47 5.50
CA ILE A 41 -2.77 -2.57 6.36
C ILE A 41 -2.47 -2.03 7.75
N HIS A 42 -1.41 -2.50 8.40
CA HIS A 42 -1.08 -2.08 9.76
C HIS A 42 -0.76 -0.59 9.84
N PHE A 43 0.02 -0.09 8.89
CA PHE A 43 0.39 1.33 8.86
C PHE A 43 -0.84 2.24 8.80
N HIS A 44 -1.79 1.90 7.93
CA HIS A 44 -2.99 2.72 7.75
C HIS A 44 -3.99 2.54 8.90
N LEU A 45 -4.13 1.35 9.46
CA LEU A 45 -5.01 1.13 10.62
C LEU A 45 -4.54 1.89 11.86
N GLU A 46 -3.25 2.13 12.00
CA GLU A 46 -2.68 2.91 13.10
C GLU A 46 -2.81 4.41 12.91
N ARG A 47 -3.20 4.87 11.71
CA ARG A 47 -3.25 6.28 11.32
C ARG A 47 -4.58 6.65 10.66
N PRO A 48 -5.73 6.40 11.32
CA PRO A 48 -7.03 6.61 10.70
C PRO A 48 -7.28 8.07 10.29
N ASP A 49 -6.80 9.03 11.09
CA ASP A 49 -6.97 10.44 10.79
C ASP A 49 -6.17 10.87 9.56
N ALA A 50 -4.93 10.40 9.43
CA ALA A 50 -4.10 10.70 8.27
C ALA A 50 -4.68 10.10 7.00
N VAL A 51 -5.23 8.89 7.07
CA VAL A 51 -5.91 8.25 5.95
C VAL A 51 -7.13 9.03 5.53
N PHE A 52 -7.97 9.43 6.49
CA PHE A 52 -9.16 10.23 6.22
C PHE A 52 -8.80 11.54 5.51
N VAL A 53 -7.84 12.29 6.04
CA VAL A 53 -7.37 13.54 5.46
C VAL A 53 -6.86 13.33 4.04
N SER A 54 -6.05 12.28 3.83
CA SER A 54 -5.46 11.99 2.51
C SER A 54 -6.51 11.67 1.46
N TYR A 55 -7.61 11.04 1.84
CA TYR A 55 -8.69 10.69 0.91
C TYR A 55 -9.66 11.82 0.67
N MET A 56 -10.09 12.48 1.74
CA MET A 56 -11.19 13.44 1.65
C MET A 56 -10.72 14.82 1.21
N GLU A 57 -9.45 15.17 1.46
CA GLU A 57 -8.97 16.53 1.31
C GLU A 57 -7.99 16.72 0.15
N LEU A 58 -7.66 15.66 -0.58
CA LEU A 58 -6.69 15.74 -1.68
C LEU A 58 -7.08 16.81 -2.71
N ARG A 59 -8.36 16.90 -3.04
CA ARG A 59 -8.88 17.84 -4.02
C ARG A 59 -8.85 19.30 -3.56
N ASN A 60 -8.66 19.53 -2.26
CA ASN A 60 -8.59 20.87 -1.69
C ASN A 60 -7.19 21.47 -1.73
N LEU A 61 -6.20 20.70 -2.20
CA LEU A 61 -4.85 21.20 -2.36
C LEU A 61 -4.75 22.05 -3.63
N GLY A 62 -3.93 23.11 -3.57
CA GLY A 62 -3.57 23.88 -4.75
C GLY A 62 -2.77 23.01 -5.74
N PRO A 63 -2.66 23.45 -7.01
CA PRO A 63 -2.03 22.62 -8.05
C PRO A 63 -0.61 22.17 -7.74
N GLU A 64 0.21 23.03 -7.15
CA GLU A 64 1.60 22.68 -6.82
C GLU A 64 1.66 21.62 -5.72
N ASN A 65 0.90 21.79 -4.64
CA ASN A 65 0.87 20.87 -3.54
C ASN A 65 0.24 19.53 -3.95
N PHE A 66 -0.81 19.58 -4.76
CA PHE A 66 -1.41 18.38 -5.34
C PHE A 66 -0.38 17.57 -6.12
N ALA A 67 0.40 18.23 -6.97
CA ALA A 67 1.43 17.56 -7.78
C ALA A 67 2.50 16.89 -6.90
N VAL A 68 2.90 17.52 -5.79
CA VAL A 68 3.86 16.93 -4.86
C VAL A 68 3.30 15.64 -4.25
N ILE A 69 2.08 15.67 -3.74
CA ILE A 69 1.45 14.49 -3.12
C ILE A 69 1.24 13.37 -4.16
N GLU A 70 0.78 13.71 -5.36
CA GLU A 70 0.62 12.74 -6.45
C GLU A 70 1.94 12.07 -6.82
N GLY A 71 3.03 12.85 -6.86
CA GLY A 71 4.36 12.32 -7.12
C GLY A 71 4.82 11.33 -6.05
N LEU A 72 4.55 11.62 -4.77
CA LEU A 72 4.87 10.73 -3.67
C LEU A 72 4.03 9.45 -3.72
N ARG A 73 2.76 9.55 -4.07
CA ARG A 73 1.88 8.40 -4.25
C ARG A 73 2.37 7.49 -5.37
N ARG A 74 2.78 8.07 -6.49
CA ARG A 74 3.34 7.29 -7.61
C ARG A 74 4.60 6.55 -7.21
N ARG A 75 5.47 7.18 -6.43
CA ARG A 75 6.68 6.52 -5.92
C ARG A 75 6.33 5.30 -5.07
N TYR A 76 5.33 5.41 -4.22
CA TYR A 76 4.86 4.31 -3.41
C TYR A 76 4.28 3.19 -4.27
N GLU A 77 3.43 3.54 -5.23
CA GLU A 77 2.86 2.60 -6.20
C GLU A 77 3.94 1.89 -7.00
N ASP A 78 4.97 2.62 -7.42
CA ASP A 78 6.08 2.06 -8.20
C ASP A 78 6.83 0.98 -7.44
N HIS A 79 6.96 1.09 -6.13
CA HIS A 79 7.57 0.03 -5.31
C HIS A 79 6.76 -1.26 -5.37
N LEU A 80 5.44 -1.19 -5.28
CA LEU A 80 4.59 -2.37 -5.43
C LEU A 80 4.64 -2.91 -6.85
N GLU A 81 4.56 -2.04 -7.84
CA GLU A 81 4.61 -2.47 -9.25
C GLU A 81 5.92 -3.20 -9.54
N THR A 82 7.04 -2.73 -9.00
CA THR A 82 8.34 -3.40 -9.13
C THR A 82 8.31 -4.83 -8.61
N ILE A 83 7.67 -5.05 -7.45
CA ILE A 83 7.51 -6.40 -6.88
C ILE A 83 6.66 -7.28 -7.80
N LEU A 84 5.56 -6.75 -8.30
CA LEU A 84 4.66 -7.50 -9.19
C LEU A 84 5.34 -7.85 -10.52
N LYS A 85 6.12 -6.93 -11.08
CA LYS A 85 6.91 -7.20 -12.29
C LYS A 85 7.97 -8.25 -12.07
N ALA A 86 8.65 -8.22 -10.92
CA ALA A 86 9.65 -9.23 -10.60
C ALA A 86 9.04 -10.63 -10.50
N GLY A 87 7.88 -10.74 -9.88
CA GLY A 87 7.16 -12.02 -9.79
C GLY A 87 6.64 -12.51 -11.14
N ALA A 88 6.19 -11.59 -12.00
CA ALA A 88 5.78 -11.95 -13.36
C ALA A 88 6.97 -12.43 -14.19
N ALA A 89 8.13 -11.78 -14.02
CA ALA A 89 9.35 -12.14 -14.76
C ALA A 89 9.91 -13.51 -14.36
N ASP A 90 9.82 -13.87 -13.09
CA ASP A 90 10.34 -15.17 -12.61
C ASP A 90 9.29 -16.29 -12.69
N GLY A 91 8.08 -15.99 -13.14
CA GLY A 91 7.01 -16.96 -13.33
C GLY A 91 6.18 -17.26 -12.09
N SER A 92 6.48 -16.67 -10.94
CA SER A 92 5.70 -16.90 -9.72
C SER A 92 4.35 -16.19 -9.71
N PHE A 93 4.21 -15.11 -10.48
CA PHE A 93 2.96 -14.36 -10.59
C PHE A 93 2.40 -14.40 -12.01
N ALA A 94 1.08 -14.41 -12.13
CA ALA A 94 0.36 -14.20 -13.38
C ALA A 94 -0.33 -12.83 -13.31
N VAL A 95 0.38 -11.79 -13.73
CA VAL A 95 -0.09 -10.40 -13.67
C VAL A 95 -0.03 -9.82 -15.08
N PRO A 96 -1.16 -9.84 -15.82
CA PRO A 96 -1.19 -9.35 -17.21
C PRO A 96 -0.88 -7.86 -17.34
N ASP A 97 -1.29 -7.07 -16.36
CA ASP A 97 -1.07 -5.62 -16.33
C ASP A 97 -0.63 -5.22 -14.94
N SER A 98 0.67 -4.95 -14.78
CA SER A 98 1.25 -4.63 -13.47
C SER A 98 0.75 -3.31 -12.91
N LYS A 99 0.42 -2.34 -13.76
CA LYS A 99 -0.10 -1.04 -13.31
C LYS A 99 -1.51 -1.19 -12.73
N ILE A 100 -2.39 -1.87 -13.44
CA ILE A 100 -3.75 -2.11 -12.97
C ILE A 100 -3.73 -2.97 -11.70
N ALA A 101 -2.90 -4.00 -11.66
CA ALA A 101 -2.77 -4.83 -10.47
C ALA A 101 -2.30 -4.04 -9.26
N THR A 102 -1.33 -3.13 -9.45
CA THR A 102 -0.84 -2.24 -8.39
C THR A 102 -1.96 -1.39 -7.83
N LEU A 103 -2.72 -0.72 -8.69
CA LEU A 103 -3.82 0.15 -8.26
C LEU A 103 -4.92 -0.65 -7.56
N ALA A 104 -5.25 -1.83 -8.08
CA ALA A 104 -6.28 -2.69 -7.50
C ALA A 104 -5.89 -3.18 -6.10
N VAL A 105 -4.65 -3.63 -5.94
CA VAL A 105 -4.16 -4.12 -4.64
C VAL A 105 -4.16 -2.98 -3.61
N ILE A 106 -3.61 -1.83 -3.94
CA ILE A 106 -3.56 -0.70 -2.99
C ILE A 106 -4.99 -0.26 -2.61
N ALA A 107 -5.90 -0.17 -3.56
CA ALA A 107 -7.30 0.19 -3.28
C ALA A 107 -7.96 -0.82 -2.35
N MET A 108 -7.75 -2.11 -2.60
CA MET A 108 -8.30 -3.19 -1.75
C MET A 108 -7.78 -3.07 -0.33
N LEU A 109 -6.47 -2.90 -0.16
CA LEU A 109 -5.84 -2.83 1.17
C LEU A 109 -6.26 -1.58 1.92
N THR A 110 -6.30 -0.44 1.25
CA THR A 110 -6.68 0.82 1.88
C THR A 110 -8.14 0.84 2.26
N GLY A 111 -8.98 0.13 1.51
CA GLY A 111 -10.41 0.00 1.82
C GLY A 111 -10.71 -0.57 3.19
N VAL A 112 -9.78 -1.30 3.80
CA VAL A 112 -9.93 -1.82 5.18
C VAL A 112 -10.24 -0.69 6.16
N THR A 113 -9.65 0.49 5.97
CA THR A 113 -9.84 1.63 6.87
C THR A 113 -11.28 2.15 6.90
N THR A 114 -12.11 1.79 5.92
CA THR A 114 -13.50 2.24 5.85
C THR A 114 -14.43 1.45 6.76
N TRP A 115 -14.07 0.22 7.13
CA TRP A 115 -14.95 -0.64 7.92
C TRP A 115 -14.31 -1.25 9.16
N TYR A 116 -12.98 -1.28 9.26
CA TYR A 116 -12.31 -1.90 10.40
C TYR A 116 -12.60 -1.16 11.69
N ARG A 117 -12.85 -1.91 12.76
CA ARG A 117 -13.06 -1.38 14.11
C ARG A 117 -12.18 -2.11 15.10
N SER A 118 -11.38 -1.36 15.87
CA SER A 118 -10.62 -1.88 16.98
C SER A 118 -11.58 -2.50 18.01
N GLY A 119 -11.26 -3.70 18.49
CA GLY A 119 -12.11 -4.43 19.41
C GLY A 119 -13.29 -5.13 18.78
N GLY A 120 -13.40 -5.11 17.44
CA GLY A 120 -14.43 -5.84 16.71
C GLY A 120 -14.16 -7.34 16.61
N ARG A 121 -14.84 -8.01 15.69
CA ARG A 121 -14.75 -9.46 15.51
C ARG A 121 -13.34 -9.95 15.16
N LEU A 122 -12.59 -9.16 14.40
CA LEU A 122 -11.25 -9.53 13.92
C LEU A 122 -10.22 -8.52 14.42
N SER A 123 -9.03 -9.03 14.75
CA SER A 123 -7.88 -8.16 15.04
C SER A 123 -7.28 -7.63 13.74
N GLY A 124 -6.43 -6.60 13.84
CA GLY A 124 -5.68 -6.10 12.69
C GLY A 124 -4.82 -7.19 12.05
N GLU A 125 -4.22 -8.05 12.86
CA GLU A 125 -3.42 -9.18 12.39
C GLU A 125 -4.26 -10.20 11.61
N ASP A 126 -5.47 -10.51 12.09
CA ASP A 126 -6.39 -11.40 11.38
C ASP A 126 -6.77 -10.83 10.01
N VAL A 127 -7.09 -9.54 9.97
CA VAL A 127 -7.45 -8.85 8.73
C VAL A 127 -6.28 -8.86 7.74
N ALA A 128 -5.08 -8.55 8.21
CA ALA A 128 -3.88 -8.55 7.36
C ALA A 128 -3.65 -9.95 6.77
N GLY A 129 -3.81 -11.00 7.56
CA GLY A 129 -3.64 -12.38 7.08
C GLY A 129 -4.68 -12.78 6.04
N LEU A 130 -5.94 -12.40 6.23
CA LEU A 130 -7.02 -12.69 5.27
C LEU A 130 -6.80 -11.93 3.96
N TYR A 131 -6.43 -10.67 4.02
CA TYR A 131 -6.13 -9.88 2.82
C TYR A 131 -4.90 -10.40 2.10
N TRP A 132 -3.88 -10.82 2.83
CA TRP A 132 -2.73 -11.46 2.21
C TRP A 132 -3.13 -12.68 1.40
N GLU A 133 -3.99 -13.53 1.96
CA GLU A 133 -4.46 -14.73 1.26
C GLU A 133 -5.22 -14.36 -0.03
N MET A 134 -6.05 -13.32 0.01
CA MET A 134 -6.76 -12.85 -1.18
C MET A 134 -5.81 -12.30 -2.24
N VAL A 135 -4.85 -11.48 -1.85
CA VAL A 135 -3.86 -10.92 -2.79
C VAL A 135 -2.99 -12.03 -3.38
N ARG A 136 -2.51 -12.94 -2.54
CA ARG A 136 -1.69 -14.06 -2.99
C ARG A 136 -2.39 -14.87 -4.08
N ARG A 137 -3.66 -15.19 -3.87
CA ARG A 137 -4.46 -15.94 -4.85
C ARG A 137 -4.70 -15.13 -6.13
N ALA A 138 -4.92 -13.84 -6.00
CA ALA A 138 -5.18 -12.97 -7.15
C ALA A 138 -3.99 -12.88 -8.10
N VAL A 139 -2.76 -12.95 -7.58
CA VAL A 139 -1.54 -12.79 -8.40
C VAL A 139 -0.86 -14.12 -8.74
N SER A 140 -1.24 -15.22 -8.12
CA SER A 140 -0.58 -16.51 -8.33
C SER A 140 -0.72 -17.02 -9.76
N ALA A 141 0.37 -17.53 -10.26
CA ALA A 141 0.41 -18.18 -11.57
C ALA A 141 -0.28 -19.56 -11.53
#